data_a44de27d995807139e0fe8061c6e757e
#
_entry.id   a44de27d995807139e0fe8061c6e757e
#
_cell.length_a   1.000
_cell.length_b   1.000
_cell.length_c   1.000
_cell.angle_alpha   90.00
_cell.angle_beta   90.00
_cell.angle_gamma   90.00
#
_symmetry.space_group_name_H-M   'P 1'
#
loop_
_entity.id
_entity.type
_entity.pdbx_description
1 polymer ?
#
loop_
_entity_poly.entity_id
_entity_poly.type
_entity_poly.pdbx_seq_one_letter_code
_entity_poly.pdbx_strand_id
1 'polypeptide(L)'
;MKELRLDYPLALVSRVLSISASGYYSWADRPLSRWAREESRLEVEIRAAHKRTRQTYGAERLQEDLAEHGVRVGICRTKRIRRKLGIRCKQKRKFKATTDSRHKLPVAENILGQQFTVTEPNKVWTSDITYVPTDEGWLYVAGHKDLFSGTIVGYAMGERLTRNLISQSLIRAVTAKRPAEGLIHHSDRGSQYCSHEFRNILEQYGLTASMSRKGNCYDNAPMESFWGTLKQELVHHRRYRTRQEAIQDITEYIEIFYNRQRLQARLGFLSPAVYEQRFYAGLLAS
;
A
#
# COMPACT_ATOMS: atom_id res chain seq x y z
N MET A 1 38.73 27.40 2.02
CA MET A 1 39.38 27.89 3.25
C MET A 1 39.33 26.91 4.42
N LYS A 2 38.17 26.33 4.75
CA LYS A 2 38.05 25.36 5.85
C LYS A 2 38.91 24.10 5.63
N GLU A 3 38.95 23.58 4.42
CA GLU A 3 39.80 22.44 4.02
C GLU A 3 41.28 22.81 3.98
N LEU A 4 41.62 23.96 3.38
CA LEU A 4 43.00 24.43 3.31
C LEU A 4 43.65 24.71 4.68
N ARG A 5 42.84 24.97 5.71
CA ARG A 5 43.31 25.17 7.08
C ARG A 5 43.80 23.88 7.75
N LEU A 6 43.44 22.72 7.21
CA LEU A 6 43.93 21.43 7.71
C LEU A 6 45.43 21.29 7.38
N ASP A 7 45.88 21.88 6.26
CA ASP A 7 47.21 21.67 5.74
C ASP A 7 48.10 22.92 5.89
N TYR A 8 47.50 24.14 6.03
CA TYR A 8 48.23 25.41 6.03
C TYR A 8 47.78 26.35 7.15
N PRO A 9 48.73 27.18 7.70
CA PRO A 9 48.42 28.22 8.69
C PRO A 9 47.39 29.22 8.16
N LEU A 10 46.47 29.67 9.02
CA LEU A 10 45.39 30.59 8.65
C LEU A 10 45.94 31.90 8.05
N ALA A 11 47.06 32.43 8.60
CA ALA A 11 47.70 33.66 8.10
C ALA A 11 48.13 33.55 6.64
N LEU A 12 48.68 32.40 6.22
CA LEU A 12 49.07 32.13 4.84
C LEU A 12 47.84 32.04 3.93
N VAL A 13 46.82 31.24 4.35
CA VAL A 13 45.60 31.08 3.58
C VAL A 13 44.83 32.38 3.44
N SER A 14 44.79 33.21 4.49
CA SER A 14 44.15 34.52 4.48
C SER A 14 44.83 35.48 3.49
N ARG A 15 46.16 35.51 3.47
CA ARG A 15 46.93 36.33 2.54
C ARG A 15 46.74 35.92 1.09
N VAL A 16 46.83 34.60 0.81
CA VAL A 16 46.69 34.05 -0.55
C VAL A 16 45.28 34.27 -1.13
N LEU A 17 44.25 34.10 -0.28
CA LEU A 17 42.85 34.25 -0.70
C LEU A 17 42.30 35.67 -0.53
N SER A 18 43.16 36.64 -0.07
CA SER A 18 42.78 38.04 0.20
C SER A 18 41.56 38.18 1.12
N ILE A 19 41.47 37.34 2.15
CA ILE A 19 40.36 37.31 3.13
C ILE A 19 40.96 37.66 4.50
N SER A 20 40.31 38.54 5.27
CA SER A 20 40.73 38.83 6.64
C SER A 20 40.54 37.65 7.58
N ALA A 21 41.44 37.44 8.51
CA ALA A 21 41.33 36.42 9.53
C ALA A 21 40.08 36.61 10.40
N SER A 22 39.72 37.87 10.75
CA SER A 22 38.50 38.20 11.47
C SER A 22 37.24 37.84 10.68
N GLY A 23 37.22 38.09 9.36
CA GLY A 23 36.14 37.71 8.47
C GLY A 23 35.96 36.18 8.41
N TYR A 24 37.07 35.45 8.42
CA TYR A 24 37.02 33.98 8.48
C TYR A 24 36.41 33.50 9.80
N TYR A 25 36.82 34.00 10.95
CA TYR A 25 36.27 33.58 12.24
C TYR A 25 34.80 33.98 12.36
N SER A 26 34.43 35.20 11.98
CA SER A 26 33.01 35.62 11.97
C SER A 26 32.14 34.75 11.08
N TRP A 27 32.69 34.22 9.98
CA TRP A 27 32.00 33.27 9.12
C TRP A 27 31.97 31.88 9.76
N ALA A 28 33.07 31.41 10.34
CA ALA A 28 33.19 30.08 10.95
C ALA A 28 32.26 29.91 12.16
N ASP A 29 32.14 30.96 12.99
CA ASP A 29 31.34 30.98 14.21
C ASP A 29 29.88 31.41 13.95
N ARG A 30 29.55 31.75 12.70
CA ARG A 30 28.20 32.20 12.35
C ARG A 30 27.20 31.10 12.61
N PRO A 31 26.18 31.33 13.46
CA PRO A 31 25.10 30.35 13.68
C PRO A 31 24.35 30.09 12.37
N LEU A 32 23.85 28.88 12.22
CA LEU A 32 23.02 28.49 11.08
C LEU A 32 21.89 29.50 10.90
N SER A 33 21.66 29.93 9.67
CA SER A 33 20.52 30.79 9.35
C SER A 33 19.20 30.11 9.74
N ARG A 34 18.16 30.92 9.96
CA ARG A 34 16.81 30.41 10.23
C ARG A 34 16.38 29.38 9.17
N TRP A 35 16.67 29.68 7.91
CA TRP A 35 16.37 28.78 6.79
C TRP A 35 17.15 27.45 6.89
N ALA A 36 18.45 27.50 7.19
CA ALA A 36 19.27 26.29 7.32
C ALA A 36 18.84 25.41 8.50
N ARG A 37 18.45 26.03 9.62
CA ARG A 37 17.91 25.31 10.78
C ARG A 37 16.59 24.61 10.45
N GLU A 38 15.70 25.31 9.76
CA GLU A 38 14.42 24.73 9.32
C GLU A 38 14.60 23.63 8.27
N GLU A 39 15.58 23.80 7.35
CA GLU A 39 15.94 22.77 6.38
C GLU A 39 16.42 21.49 7.09
N SER A 40 17.32 21.62 8.07
CA SER A 40 17.81 20.49 8.86
C SER A 40 16.69 19.80 9.65
N ARG A 41 15.76 20.58 10.23
CA ARG A 41 14.57 20.03 10.88
C ARG A 41 13.72 19.21 9.90
N LEU A 42 13.43 19.77 8.73
CA LEU A 42 12.64 19.08 7.72
C LEU A 42 13.32 17.81 7.19
N GLU A 43 14.64 17.78 7.10
CA GLU A 43 15.38 16.57 6.74
C GLU A 43 15.15 15.44 7.74
N VAL A 44 15.13 15.74 9.02
CA VAL A 44 14.84 14.76 10.10
C VAL A 44 13.39 14.28 9.99
N GLU A 45 12.43 15.18 9.86
CA GLU A 45 11.01 14.85 9.73
C GLU A 45 10.72 13.98 8.49
N ILE A 46 11.31 14.31 7.35
CA ILE A 46 11.17 13.54 6.10
C ILE A 46 11.79 12.15 6.23
N ARG A 47 12.92 11.99 6.91
CA ARG A 47 13.52 10.68 7.19
C ARG A 47 12.61 9.85 8.11
N ALA A 48 12.08 10.46 9.17
CA ALA A 48 11.17 9.81 10.11
C ALA A 48 9.89 9.36 9.42
N ALA A 49 9.25 10.24 8.64
CA ALA A 49 8.08 9.94 7.85
C ALA A 49 8.32 8.81 6.84
N HIS A 50 9.45 8.85 6.12
CA HIS A 50 9.83 7.80 5.17
C HIS A 50 10.01 6.43 5.86
N LYS A 51 10.60 6.39 7.05
CA LYS A 51 10.74 5.16 7.84
C LYS A 51 9.38 4.65 8.34
N ARG A 52 8.55 5.54 8.93
CA ARG A 52 7.20 5.24 9.44
C ARG A 52 6.29 4.65 8.36
N THR A 53 6.36 5.19 7.14
CA THR A 53 5.58 4.74 5.99
C THR A 53 6.21 3.56 5.24
N ARG A 54 7.06 2.77 5.90
CA ARG A 54 7.74 1.56 5.38
C ARG A 54 8.56 1.81 4.11
N GLN A 55 8.96 3.06 3.86
CA GLN A 55 9.71 3.50 2.67
C GLN A 55 8.91 3.36 1.36
N THR A 56 7.58 3.31 1.41
CA THR A 56 6.71 3.06 0.26
C THR A 56 6.13 4.34 -0.36
N TYR A 57 6.18 5.48 0.37
CA TYR A 57 5.52 6.71 -0.05
C TYR A 57 6.34 7.54 -1.04
N GLY A 58 5.68 7.96 -2.12
CA GLY A 58 6.14 9.03 -3.01
C GLY A 58 6.07 10.40 -2.33
N ALA A 59 6.48 11.46 -3.03
CA ALA A 59 6.54 12.80 -2.46
C ALA A 59 5.17 13.32 -1.99
N GLU A 60 4.12 13.03 -2.74
CA GLU A 60 2.75 13.48 -2.43
C GLU A 60 2.21 12.84 -1.16
N ARG A 61 2.20 11.50 -1.08
CA ARG A 61 1.77 10.81 0.15
C ARG A 61 2.65 11.17 1.36
N LEU A 62 3.94 11.42 1.13
CA LEU A 62 4.85 11.81 2.21
C LEU A 62 4.54 13.22 2.71
N GLN A 63 4.11 14.13 1.82
CA GLN A 63 3.66 15.47 2.19
C GLN A 63 2.39 15.40 3.04
N GLU A 64 1.41 14.58 2.65
CA GLU A 64 0.17 14.39 3.40
C GLU A 64 0.44 13.77 4.78
N ASP A 65 1.29 12.74 4.85
CA ASP A 65 1.71 12.14 6.12
C ASP A 65 2.41 13.16 7.05
N LEU A 66 3.26 14.03 6.50
CA LEU A 66 3.89 15.11 7.26
C LEU A 66 2.85 16.12 7.76
N ALA A 67 1.88 16.50 6.93
CA ALA A 67 0.82 17.43 7.31
C ALA A 67 -0.07 16.86 8.42
N GLU A 68 -0.41 15.58 8.37
CA GLU A 68 -1.15 14.86 9.43
C GLU A 68 -0.39 14.89 10.77
N HIS A 69 0.95 14.87 10.71
CA HIS A 69 1.83 14.97 11.90
C HIS A 69 2.22 16.42 12.26
N GLY A 70 1.50 17.43 11.74
CA GLY A 70 1.71 18.84 12.07
C GLY A 70 2.88 19.52 11.34
N VAL A 71 3.49 18.87 10.36
CA VAL A 71 4.62 19.42 9.59
C VAL A 71 4.14 19.87 8.21
N ARG A 72 3.80 21.14 8.06
CA ARG A 72 3.38 21.72 6.77
C ARG A 72 4.59 22.06 5.91
N VAL A 73 4.71 21.42 4.75
CA VAL A 73 5.78 21.63 3.78
C VAL A 73 5.24 21.52 2.35
N GLY A 74 5.66 22.42 1.46
CA GLY A 74 5.24 22.39 0.06
C GLY A 74 5.87 21.22 -0.72
N ILE A 75 5.16 20.73 -1.74
CA ILE A 75 5.57 19.55 -2.54
C ILE A 75 6.94 19.72 -3.21
N CYS A 76 7.26 20.93 -3.72
CA CYS A 76 8.54 21.21 -4.34
C CYS A 76 9.69 21.08 -3.34
N ARG A 77 9.49 21.57 -2.10
CA ARG A 77 10.49 21.46 -1.03
C ARG A 77 10.66 20.01 -0.57
N THR A 78 9.57 19.27 -0.43
CA THR A 78 9.58 17.82 -0.15
C THR A 78 10.35 17.05 -1.21
N LYS A 79 10.08 17.29 -2.51
CA LYS A 79 10.80 16.65 -3.62
C LYS A 79 12.29 16.97 -3.59
N ARG A 80 12.67 18.24 -3.33
CA ARG A 80 14.06 18.70 -3.25
C ARG A 80 14.81 18.03 -2.11
N ILE A 81 14.25 18.03 -0.91
CA ILE A 81 14.87 17.43 0.28
C ILE A 81 15.01 15.91 0.09
N ARG A 82 13.97 15.22 -0.39
CA ARG A 82 14.07 13.78 -0.70
C ARG A 82 15.22 13.46 -1.65
N ARG A 83 15.41 14.29 -2.70
CA ARG A 83 16.53 14.13 -3.65
C ARG A 83 17.87 14.32 -2.96
N LYS A 84 18.01 15.38 -2.15
CA LYS A 84 19.21 15.66 -1.35
C LYS A 84 19.57 14.51 -0.41
N LEU A 85 18.56 13.88 0.21
CA LEU A 85 18.72 12.75 1.13
C LEU A 85 18.88 11.39 0.44
N GLY A 86 18.80 11.32 -0.90
CA GLY A 86 18.85 10.05 -1.64
C GLY A 86 17.64 9.14 -1.39
N ILE A 87 16.53 9.68 -0.86
CA ILE A 87 15.35 8.90 -0.48
C ILE A 87 14.58 8.48 -1.73
N ARG A 88 14.42 7.16 -1.89
CA ARG A 88 13.62 6.54 -2.96
C ARG A 88 12.58 5.59 -2.36
N CYS A 89 11.42 5.48 -3.03
CA CYS A 89 10.42 4.49 -2.64
C CYS A 89 10.90 3.08 -2.97
N LYS A 90 10.54 2.12 -2.14
CA LYS A 90 10.68 0.70 -2.48
C LYS A 90 9.78 0.40 -3.67
N GLN A 91 10.36 -0.05 -4.78
CA GLN A 91 9.64 -0.55 -5.96
C GLN A 91 10.47 -1.65 -6.61
N LYS A 92 9.94 -2.87 -6.66
CA LYS A 92 10.45 -3.95 -7.49
C LYS A 92 9.31 -4.47 -8.35
N ARG A 93 9.42 -4.29 -9.67
CA ARG A 93 8.47 -4.84 -10.63
C ARG A 93 8.91 -6.27 -11.00
N LYS A 94 8.06 -7.27 -10.73
CA LYS A 94 8.09 -8.57 -11.40
C LYS A 94 6.65 -8.89 -11.79
N PHE A 95 6.42 -9.19 -13.06
CA PHE A 95 5.10 -9.55 -13.56
C PHE A 95 5.13 -10.95 -14.17
N LYS A 96 4.17 -11.80 -13.80
CA LYS A 96 3.87 -13.06 -14.49
C LYS A 96 2.39 -13.39 -14.24
N ALA A 97 1.61 -13.52 -15.32
CA ALA A 97 0.21 -13.95 -15.27
C ALA A 97 0.13 -15.47 -15.16
N THR A 98 -0.78 -15.99 -14.32
CA THR A 98 -0.86 -17.43 -14.00
C THR A 98 -2.25 -17.94 -13.66
N THR A 99 -3.32 -17.48 -14.34
CA THR A 99 -4.66 -18.03 -14.11
C THR A 99 -5.01 -19.02 -15.20
N ASP A 100 -5.33 -20.28 -14.85
CA ASP A 100 -5.91 -21.27 -15.77
C ASP A 100 -7.44 -21.26 -15.64
N SER A 101 -8.11 -20.76 -16.68
CA SER A 101 -9.58 -20.67 -16.79
C SER A 101 -10.20 -21.78 -17.64
N ARG A 102 -9.48 -22.86 -17.93
CA ARG A 102 -9.93 -23.98 -18.77
C ARG A 102 -10.65 -25.05 -17.95
N HIS A 103 -11.89 -24.80 -17.56
CA HIS A 103 -12.75 -25.80 -16.92
C HIS A 103 -14.19 -25.73 -17.46
N LYS A 104 -15.00 -26.79 -17.19
CA LYS A 104 -16.40 -26.91 -17.64
C LYS A 104 -17.40 -26.54 -16.51
N LEU A 105 -16.95 -25.90 -15.42
CA LEU A 105 -17.84 -25.51 -14.34
C LEU A 105 -18.71 -24.31 -14.73
N PRO A 106 -19.93 -24.18 -14.17
CA PRO A 106 -20.82 -23.07 -14.47
C PRO A 106 -20.18 -21.73 -14.04
N VAL A 107 -20.27 -20.74 -14.91
CA VAL A 107 -19.73 -19.40 -14.71
C VAL A 107 -20.89 -18.42 -14.52
N ALA A 108 -20.83 -17.58 -13.50
CA ALA A 108 -21.80 -16.51 -13.30
C ALA A 108 -21.64 -15.39 -14.32
N GLU A 109 -22.72 -14.64 -14.58
CA GLU A 109 -22.71 -13.48 -15.44
C GLU A 109 -21.81 -12.36 -14.85
N ASN A 110 -21.21 -11.54 -15.70
CA ASN A 110 -20.46 -10.35 -15.28
C ASN A 110 -21.41 -9.19 -14.99
N ILE A 111 -21.96 -9.16 -13.79
CA ILE A 111 -22.86 -8.10 -13.32
C ILE A 111 -22.10 -6.80 -13.07
N LEU A 112 -20.85 -6.88 -12.61
CA LEU A 112 -20.03 -5.71 -12.26
C LEU A 112 -19.69 -4.84 -13.48
N GLY A 113 -19.45 -5.46 -14.66
CA GLY A 113 -19.21 -4.73 -15.91
C GLY A 113 -18.11 -3.66 -15.88
N GLN A 114 -17.09 -3.84 -15.03
CA GLN A 114 -16.00 -2.85 -14.77
C GLN A 114 -16.47 -1.54 -14.10
N GLN A 115 -17.65 -1.51 -13.51
CA GLN A 115 -18.13 -0.38 -12.73
C GLN A 115 -17.53 -0.40 -11.33
N PHE A 116 -16.29 0.08 -11.21
CA PHE A 116 -15.54 0.05 -9.95
C PHE A 116 -15.82 1.22 -9.02
N THR A 117 -16.63 2.19 -9.45
CA THR A 117 -17.07 3.31 -8.62
C THR A 117 -18.30 2.89 -7.85
N VAL A 118 -18.15 2.74 -6.55
CA VAL A 118 -19.21 2.33 -5.62
C VAL A 118 -19.41 3.42 -4.60
N THR A 119 -20.66 3.77 -4.29
CA THR A 119 -21.01 4.91 -3.43
C THR A 119 -21.14 4.58 -1.96
N GLU A 120 -21.27 3.30 -1.62
CA GLU A 120 -21.51 2.82 -0.26
C GLU A 120 -20.62 1.60 0.07
N PRO A 121 -20.21 1.44 1.32
CA PRO A 121 -19.46 0.26 1.74
C PRO A 121 -20.31 -1.02 1.67
N ASN A 122 -19.62 -2.13 1.45
CA ASN A 122 -20.23 -3.47 1.44
C ASN A 122 -21.36 -3.68 0.39
N LYS A 123 -21.29 -2.98 -0.75
CA LYS A 123 -22.15 -3.24 -1.92
C LYS A 123 -21.47 -4.14 -2.93
N VAL A 124 -20.17 -4.01 -3.11
CA VAL A 124 -19.39 -4.80 -4.06
C VAL A 124 -18.06 -5.21 -3.44
N TRP A 125 -17.82 -6.49 -3.37
CA TRP A 125 -16.51 -7.06 -3.01
C TRP A 125 -15.87 -7.72 -4.23
N THR A 126 -14.58 -7.46 -4.45
CA THR A 126 -13.77 -8.20 -5.43
C THR A 126 -12.90 -9.20 -4.70
N SER A 127 -12.73 -10.37 -5.29
CA SER A 127 -11.97 -11.48 -4.72
C SER A 127 -10.96 -12.02 -5.71
N ASP A 128 -9.81 -12.43 -5.20
CA ASP A 128 -8.75 -13.07 -5.98
C ASP A 128 -7.80 -13.85 -5.06
N ILE A 129 -6.96 -14.66 -5.69
CA ILE A 129 -5.94 -15.47 -5.01
C ILE A 129 -4.58 -15.09 -5.55
N THR A 130 -3.64 -14.92 -4.65
CA THR A 130 -2.24 -14.79 -5.02
C THR A 130 -1.38 -15.82 -4.30
N TYR A 131 -0.11 -15.88 -4.65
CA TYR A 131 0.87 -16.75 -4.00
C TYR A 131 2.16 -16.00 -3.69
N VAL A 132 2.79 -16.41 -2.60
CA VAL A 132 4.00 -15.83 -2.03
C VAL A 132 5.03 -16.93 -1.90
N PRO A 133 6.27 -16.74 -2.39
CA PRO A 133 7.33 -17.73 -2.25
C PRO A 133 7.89 -17.75 -0.83
N THR A 134 8.11 -18.94 -0.31
CA THR A 134 8.87 -19.21 0.92
C THR A 134 9.87 -20.33 0.67
N ASP A 135 10.85 -20.52 1.56
CA ASP A 135 11.79 -21.62 1.42
C ASP A 135 11.11 -23.00 1.65
N GLU A 136 9.92 -23.04 2.29
CA GLU A 136 9.06 -24.22 2.43
C GLU A 136 8.13 -24.46 1.22
N GLY A 137 8.19 -23.61 0.18
CA GLY A 137 7.31 -23.64 -0.99
C GLY A 137 6.29 -22.48 -1.01
N TRP A 138 5.24 -22.62 -1.80
CA TRP A 138 4.25 -21.55 -1.96
C TRP A 138 3.34 -21.40 -0.75
N LEU A 139 3.08 -20.13 -0.39
CA LEU A 139 1.97 -19.74 0.47
C LEU A 139 0.88 -19.11 -0.42
N TYR A 140 -0.31 -19.68 -0.43
CA TYR A 140 -1.47 -19.13 -1.15
C TYR A 140 -2.23 -18.18 -0.23
N VAL A 141 -2.66 -17.06 -0.80
CA VAL A 141 -3.41 -16.01 -0.09
C VAL A 141 -4.66 -15.70 -0.87
N ALA A 142 -5.83 -16.02 -0.32
CA ALA A 142 -7.14 -15.62 -0.83
C ALA A 142 -7.60 -14.36 -0.10
N GLY A 143 -8.21 -13.40 -0.80
CA GLY A 143 -8.65 -12.17 -0.17
C GLY A 143 -9.87 -11.55 -0.85
N HIS A 144 -10.59 -10.73 -0.07
CA HIS A 144 -11.76 -9.98 -0.50
C HIS A 144 -11.54 -8.51 -0.19
N LYS A 145 -11.85 -7.66 -1.16
CA LYS A 145 -11.68 -6.21 -1.10
C LYS A 145 -13.00 -5.50 -1.34
N ASP A 146 -13.38 -4.66 -0.42
CA ASP A 146 -14.49 -3.73 -0.63
C ASP A 146 -14.12 -2.65 -1.63
N LEU A 147 -14.92 -2.46 -2.66
CA LEU A 147 -14.61 -1.49 -3.73
C LEU A 147 -14.79 -0.04 -3.27
N PHE A 148 -15.72 0.24 -2.37
CA PHE A 148 -15.94 1.58 -1.85
C PHE A 148 -14.71 2.09 -1.12
N SER A 149 -14.38 1.45 -0.01
CA SER A 149 -13.28 1.88 0.87
C SER A 149 -11.91 1.39 0.41
N GLY A 150 -11.86 0.28 -0.33
CA GLY A 150 -10.64 -0.44 -0.66
C GLY A 150 -10.07 -1.26 0.49
N THR A 151 -10.82 -1.41 1.58
CA THR A 151 -10.46 -2.26 2.71
C THR A 151 -10.37 -3.72 2.28
N ILE A 152 -9.36 -4.43 2.73
CA ILE A 152 -9.34 -5.89 2.68
C ILE A 152 -10.22 -6.37 3.83
N VAL A 153 -11.42 -6.82 3.48
CA VAL A 153 -12.48 -7.17 4.44
C VAL A 153 -12.37 -8.58 5.00
N GLY A 154 -11.65 -9.46 4.28
CA GLY A 154 -11.38 -10.81 4.73
C GLY A 154 -10.29 -11.46 3.89
N TYR A 155 -9.52 -12.34 4.49
CA TYR A 155 -8.48 -13.11 3.81
C TYR A 155 -8.20 -14.41 4.56
N ALA A 156 -7.62 -15.37 3.84
CA ALA A 156 -7.10 -16.60 4.40
C ALA A 156 -5.79 -16.98 3.71
N MET A 157 -4.94 -17.68 4.43
CA MET A 157 -3.63 -18.11 3.93
C MET A 157 -3.44 -19.60 4.19
N GLY A 158 -2.80 -20.31 3.24
CA GLY A 158 -2.59 -21.75 3.35
C GLY A 158 -1.51 -22.27 2.41
N GLU A 159 -1.03 -23.46 2.67
CA GLU A 159 0.01 -24.14 1.88
C GLU A 159 -0.47 -24.70 0.54
N ARG A 160 -1.78 -24.86 0.38
CA ARG A 160 -2.42 -25.42 -0.81
C ARG A 160 -3.54 -24.53 -1.31
N LEU A 161 -3.70 -24.49 -2.61
CA LEU A 161 -4.80 -23.80 -3.27
C LEU A 161 -6.06 -24.69 -3.23
N THR A 162 -6.77 -24.62 -2.12
CA THR A 162 -7.99 -25.42 -1.89
C THR A 162 -9.25 -24.57 -1.96
N ARG A 163 -10.41 -25.20 -2.21
CA ARG A 163 -11.73 -24.53 -2.11
C ARG A 163 -11.96 -23.98 -0.70
N ASN A 164 -11.55 -24.74 0.32
CA ASN A 164 -11.66 -24.35 1.71
C ASN A 164 -10.92 -23.02 2.02
N LEU A 165 -9.78 -22.76 1.38
CA LEU A 165 -9.05 -21.50 1.56
C LEU A 165 -9.92 -20.29 1.20
N ILE A 166 -10.63 -20.35 0.08
CA ILE A 166 -11.48 -19.26 -0.40
C ILE A 166 -12.75 -19.16 0.46
N SER A 167 -13.36 -20.29 0.79
CA SER A 167 -14.53 -20.35 1.67
C SER A 167 -14.22 -19.73 3.04
N GLN A 168 -13.07 -20.06 3.64
CA GLN A 168 -12.63 -19.45 4.89
C GLN A 168 -12.40 -17.94 4.78
N SER A 169 -11.80 -17.45 3.69
CA SER A 169 -11.60 -16.03 3.49
C SER A 169 -12.91 -15.27 3.37
N LEU A 170 -13.90 -15.83 2.68
CA LEU A 170 -15.25 -15.27 2.55
C LEU A 170 -16.01 -15.28 3.88
N ILE A 171 -16.01 -16.39 4.59
CA ILE A 171 -16.68 -16.50 5.91
C ILE A 171 -16.10 -15.46 6.88
N ARG A 172 -14.78 -15.27 6.91
CA ARG A 172 -14.15 -14.22 7.71
C ARG A 172 -14.62 -12.81 7.31
N ALA A 173 -14.72 -12.54 6.01
CA ALA A 173 -15.19 -11.25 5.50
C ALA A 173 -16.65 -10.99 5.92
N VAL A 174 -17.53 -11.94 5.70
CA VAL A 174 -18.96 -11.84 6.06
C VAL A 174 -19.16 -11.71 7.56
N THR A 175 -18.45 -12.51 8.36
CA THR A 175 -18.51 -12.43 9.83
C THR A 175 -18.06 -11.07 10.36
N ALA A 176 -16.99 -10.51 9.78
CA ALA A 176 -16.44 -9.21 10.21
C ALA A 176 -17.32 -8.03 9.77
N LYS A 177 -17.86 -8.05 8.55
CA LYS A 177 -18.57 -6.90 7.96
C LYS A 177 -20.08 -7.00 8.01
N ARG A 178 -20.65 -8.22 8.12
CA ARG A 178 -22.09 -8.49 8.15
C ARG A 178 -22.84 -7.71 7.06
N PRO A 179 -22.49 -7.90 5.77
CA PRO A 179 -23.09 -7.16 4.69
C PRO A 179 -24.60 -7.46 4.60
N ALA A 180 -25.35 -6.50 4.08
CA ALA A 180 -26.75 -6.74 3.73
C ALA A 180 -26.85 -7.71 2.54
N GLU A 181 -28.00 -8.35 2.40
CA GLU A 181 -28.31 -9.17 1.23
C GLU A 181 -28.17 -8.38 -0.08
N GLY A 182 -27.80 -9.07 -1.15
CA GLY A 182 -27.59 -8.47 -2.47
C GLY A 182 -26.19 -7.88 -2.71
N LEU A 183 -25.25 -7.99 -1.76
CA LEU A 183 -23.85 -7.65 -2.03
C LEU A 183 -23.33 -8.43 -3.24
N ILE A 184 -22.74 -7.74 -4.22
CA ILE A 184 -22.12 -8.34 -5.38
C ILE A 184 -20.73 -8.84 -5.01
N HIS A 185 -20.53 -10.15 -5.08
CA HIS A 185 -19.22 -10.79 -4.94
C HIS A 185 -18.63 -11.08 -6.31
N HIS A 186 -17.63 -10.31 -6.72
CA HIS A 186 -16.98 -10.44 -8.03
C HIS A 186 -15.64 -11.17 -7.91
N SER A 187 -15.39 -12.14 -8.80
CA SER A 187 -14.13 -12.89 -8.87
C SER A 187 -13.71 -13.16 -10.32
N ASP A 188 -12.51 -13.71 -10.49
CA ASP A 188 -12.14 -14.35 -11.75
C ASP A 188 -12.91 -15.67 -11.95
N ARG A 189 -12.62 -16.35 -13.11
CA ARG A 189 -13.22 -17.66 -13.43
C ARG A 189 -12.38 -18.82 -12.90
N GLY A 190 -11.64 -18.65 -11.83
CA GLY A 190 -10.91 -19.76 -11.21
C GLY A 190 -11.88 -20.91 -10.80
N SER A 191 -11.47 -22.16 -11.02
CA SER A 191 -12.30 -23.34 -10.72
C SER A 191 -12.82 -23.38 -9.29
N GLN A 192 -12.11 -22.75 -8.39
CA GLN A 192 -12.45 -22.66 -6.97
C GLN A 192 -13.71 -21.79 -6.75
N TYR A 193 -13.83 -20.65 -7.43
CA TYR A 193 -14.97 -19.76 -7.36
C TYR A 193 -16.20 -20.33 -8.09
N CYS A 194 -15.99 -21.17 -9.11
CA CYS A 194 -17.03 -21.84 -9.86
C CYS A 194 -17.59 -23.09 -9.16
N SER A 195 -17.04 -23.49 -8.02
CA SER A 195 -17.48 -24.70 -7.30
C SER A 195 -18.89 -24.56 -6.73
N HIS A 196 -19.65 -25.66 -6.69
CA HIS A 196 -20.98 -25.70 -6.07
C HIS A 196 -20.92 -25.30 -4.59
N GLU A 197 -19.92 -25.79 -3.87
CA GLU A 197 -19.71 -25.47 -2.46
C GLU A 197 -19.58 -23.96 -2.22
N PHE A 198 -18.75 -23.26 -3.02
CA PHE A 198 -18.57 -21.83 -2.88
C PHE A 198 -19.84 -21.04 -3.23
N ARG A 199 -20.58 -21.46 -4.25
CA ARG A 199 -21.87 -20.86 -4.61
C ARG A 199 -22.91 -21.02 -3.50
N ASN A 200 -23.01 -22.20 -2.90
CA ASN A 200 -23.91 -22.44 -1.77
C ASN A 200 -23.61 -21.51 -0.60
N ILE A 201 -22.31 -21.22 -0.35
CA ILE A 201 -21.91 -20.24 0.69
C ILE A 201 -22.39 -18.84 0.30
N LEU A 202 -22.21 -18.40 -0.96
CA LEU A 202 -22.72 -17.11 -1.40
C LEU A 202 -24.23 -16.99 -1.22
N GLU A 203 -24.99 -18.01 -1.64
CA GLU A 203 -26.45 -18.09 -1.50
C GLU A 203 -26.88 -18.06 -0.01
N GLN A 204 -26.18 -18.82 0.83
CA GLN A 204 -26.46 -18.88 2.28
C GLN A 204 -26.34 -17.50 2.95
N TYR A 205 -25.43 -16.66 2.47
CA TYR A 205 -25.23 -15.30 2.98
C TYR A 205 -25.95 -14.22 2.15
N GLY A 206 -26.79 -14.60 1.19
CA GLY A 206 -27.54 -13.65 0.35
C GLY A 206 -26.65 -12.84 -0.59
N LEU A 207 -25.48 -13.37 -0.98
CA LEU A 207 -24.54 -12.67 -1.85
C LEU A 207 -24.78 -13.02 -3.31
N THR A 208 -24.67 -12.03 -4.20
CA THR A 208 -24.85 -12.20 -5.64
C THR A 208 -23.51 -12.47 -6.31
N ALA A 209 -23.37 -13.63 -6.97
CA ALA A 209 -22.15 -13.98 -7.69
C ALA A 209 -22.01 -13.16 -8.97
N SER A 210 -20.80 -12.65 -9.23
CA SER A 210 -20.41 -12.02 -10.49
C SER A 210 -19.01 -12.50 -10.88
N MET A 211 -18.77 -12.78 -12.18
CA MET A 211 -17.47 -13.29 -12.62
C MET A 211 -16.95 -12.52 -13.84
N SER A 212 -15.64 -12.34 -13.88
CA SER A 212 -14.92 -11.73 -15.00
C SER A 212 -15.23 -12.41 -16.34
N ARG A 213 -15.20 -11.67 -17.44
CA ARG A 213 -15.29 -12.24 -18.79
C ARG A 213 -14.07 -13.09 -19.10
N LYS A 214 -14.20 -14.07 -19.96
CA LYS A 214 -13.09 -14.94 -20.37
C LYS A 214 -11.96 -14.14 -21.02
N GLY A 215 -10.77 -14.24 -20.46
CA GLY A 215 -9.57 -13.57 -21.00
C GLY A 215 -9.50 -12.06 -20.75
N ASN A 216 -10.41 -11.48 -19.98
CA ASN A 216 -10.39 -10.07 -19.63
C ASN A 216 -9.84 -9.87 -18.22
N CYS A 217 -8.54 -9.56 -18.09
CA CYS A 217 -7.89 -9.27 -16.82
C CYS A 217 -8.36 -7.96 -16.17
N TYR A 218 -8.91 -7.03 -16.96
CA TYR A 218 -9.39 -5.74 -16.42
C TYR A 218 -10.65 -5.86 -15.56
N ASP A 219 -11.40 -6.95 -15.68
CA ASP A 219 -12.63 -7.15 -14.92
C ASP A 219 -12.37 -7.32 -13.41
N ASN A 220 -11.15 -7.77 -12.99
CA ASN A 220 -10.75 -7.91 -11.58
C ASN A 220 -9.57 -6.98 -11.19
N ALA A 221 -9.35 -5.92 -11.94
CA ALA A 221 -8.24 -4.99 -11.75
C ALA A 221 -8.08 -4.43 -10.32
N PRO A 222 -9.16 -4.15 -9.54
CA PRO A 222 -9.01 -3.65 -8.17
C PRO A 222 -8.29 -4.60 -7.23
N MET A 223 -8.53 -5.92 -7.36
CA MET A 223 -7.88 -6.91 -6.52
C MET A 223 -6.46 -7.22 -7.00
N GLU A 224 -6.26 -7.30 -8.33
CA GLU A 224 -4.92 -7.43 -8.92
C GLU A 224 -4.00 -6.27 -8.52
N SER A 225 -4.52 -5.04 -8.50
CA SER A 225 -3.81 -3.84 -8.04
C SER A 225 -3.40 -3.96 -6.57
N PHE A 226 -4.24 -4.52 -5.72
CA PHE A 226 -3.89 -4.77 -4.31
C PHE A 226 -2.74 -5.77 -4.19
N TRP A 227 -2.82 -6.92 -4.88
CA TRP A 227 -1.74 -7.91 -4.87
C TRP A 227 -0.43 -7.36 -5.43
N GLY A 228 -0.51 -6.55 -6.48
CA GLY A 228 0.65 -5.83 -7.02
C GLY A 228 1.28 -4.93 -5.96
N THR A 229 0.46 -4.19 -5.22
CA THR A 229 0.91 -3.30 -4.13
C THR A 229 1.55 -4.10 -2.99
N LEU A 230 0.90 -5.15 -2.49
CA LEU A 230 1.44 -6.04 -1.46
C LEU A 230 2.81 -6.61 -1.87
N LYS A 231 2.90 -7.11 -3.09
CA LYS A 231 4.15 -7.70 -3.61
C LYS A 231 5.26 -6.65 -3.75
N GLN A 232 4.95 -5.47 -4.26
CA GLN A 232 5.93 -4.40 -4.46
C GLN A 232 6.41 -3.76 -3.15
N GLU A 233 5.52 -3.60 -2.18
CA GLU A 233 5.82 -2.91 -0.93
C GLU A 233 6.38 -3.84 0.16
N LEU A 234 6.05 -5.13 0.10
CA LEU A 234 6.46 -6.12 1.11
C LEU A 234 7.21 -7.31 0.51
N VAL A 235 6.51 -8.16 -0.25
CA VAL A 235 6.98 -9.52 -0.58
C VAL A 235 8.31 -9.53 -1.34
N HIS A 236 8.47 -8.66 -2.35
CA HIS A 236 9.69 -8.64 -3.17
C HIS A 236 10.94 -8.14 -2.44
N HIS A 237 10.80 -7.65 -1.22
CA HIS A 237 11.91 -7.15 -0.38
C HIS A 237 12.27 -8.09 0.76
N ARG A 238 11.57 -9.23 0.86
CA ARG A 238 11.75 -10.24 1.88
C ARG A 238 12.11 -11.59 1.25
N ARG A 239 12.86 -12.40 1.99
CA ARG A 239 12.98 -13.83 1.80
C ARG A 239 12.40 -14.49 3.04
N TYR A 240 11.32 -15.20 2.88
CA TYR A 240 10.67 -15.92 3.98
C TYR A 240 11.24 -17.32 4.09
N ARG A 241 11.76 -17.66 5.25
CA ARG A 241 12.26 -19.01 5.53
C ARG A 241 11.09 -19.98 5.68
N THR A 242 10.04 -19.55 6.37
CA THR A 242 8.86 -20.35 6.64
C THR A 242 7.59 -19.67 6.13
N ARG A 243 6.54 -20.46 5.89
CA ARG A 243 5.19 -19.92 5.62
C ARG A 243 4.67 -19.10 6.80
N GLN A 244 5.01 -19.48 8.03
CA GLN A 244 4.58 -18.76 9.22
C GLN A 244 5.14 -17.34 9.29
N GLU A 245 6.40 -17.12 8.93
CA GLU A 245 6.99 -15.77 8.81
C GLU A 245 6.22 -14.94 7.78
N ALA A 246 5.91 -15.51 6.62
CA ALA A 246 5.14 -14.83 5.58
C ALA A 246 3.72 -14.49 6.04
N ILE A 247 3.05 -15.41 6.76
CA ILE A 247 1.71 -15.20 7.32
C ILE A 247 1.72 -14.01 8.29
N GLN A 248 2.68 -13.95 9.20
CA GLN A 248 2.78 -12.85 10.18
C GLN A 248 3.00 -11.50 9.50
N ASP A 249 3.97 -11.41 8.57
CA ASP A 249 4.27 -10.17 7.84
C ASP A 249 3.09 -9.69 6.99
N ILE A 250 2.41 -10.60 6.29
CA ILE A 250 1.26 -10.28 5.43
C ILE A 250 0.07 -9.86 6.29
N THR A 251 -0.17 -10.53 7.40
CA THR A 251 -1.24 -10.16 8.35
C THR A 251 -1.01 -8.76 8.89
N GLU A 252 0.19 -8.46 9.38
CA GLU A 252 0.55 -7.13 9.86
C GLU A 252 0.43 -6.07 8.75
N TYR A 253 0.86 -6.41 7.52
CA TYR A 253 0.74 -5.50 6.38
C TYR A 253 -0.72 -5.19 6.08
N ILE A 254 -1.61 -6.18 6.03
CA ILE A 254 -3.03 -5.98 5.71
C ILE A 254 -3.74 -5.22 6.83
N GLU A 255 -3.66 -5.74 8.06
CA GLU A 255 -4.45 -5.25 9.18
C GLU A 255 -3.99 -3.88 9.69
N ILE A 256 -2.69 -3.71 9.82
CA ILE A 256 -2.14 -2.49 10.43
C ILE A 256 -1.80 -1.47 9.36
N PHE A 257 -0.97 -1.84 8.38
CA PHE A 257 -0.46 -0.85 7.44
C PHE A 257 -1.47 -0.54 6.33
N TYR A 258 -1.92 -1.53 5.55
CA TYR A 258 -2.74 -1.29 4.36
C TYR A 258 -4.12 -0.73 4.72
N ASN A 259 -4.84 -1.38 5.64
CA ASN A 259 -6.20 -0.99 5.98
C ASN A 259 -6.25 0.29 6.82
N ARG A 260 -5.32 0.49 7.78
CA ARG A 260 -5.43 1.57 8.78
C ARG A 260 -4.50 2.75 8.57
N GLN A 261 -3.35 2.56 7.92
CA GLN A 261 -2.33 3.62 7.82
C GLN A 261 -2.05 4.06 6.38
N ARG A 262 -2.14 3.13 5.41
CA ARG A 262 -1.72 3.41 4.05
C ARG A 262 -2.63 4.39 3.34
N LEU A 263 -2.12 5.60 3.10
CA LEU A 263 -2.83 6.65 2.37
C LEU A 263 -3.05 6.26 0.90
N GLN A 264 -4.26 6.47 0.38
CA GLN A 264 -4.65 6.20 -0.99
C GLN A 264 -5.14 7.46 -1.69
N ALA A 265 -4.51 7.84 -2.79
CA ALA A 265 -4.86 9.06 -3.53
C ALA A 265 -6.34 9.07 -3.98
N ARG A 266 -6.88 7.90 -4.41
CA ARG A 266 -8.29 7.75 -4.79
C ARG A 266 -9.28 8.05 -3.66
N LEU A 267 -8.84 7.97 -2.40
CA LEU A 267 -9.62 8.25 -1.20
C LEU A 267 -9.32 9.65 -0.61
N GLY A 268 -8.76 10.56 -1.42
CA GLY A 268 -8.34 11.87 -0.92
C GLY A 268 -7.20 11.79 0.09
N PHE A 269 -6.27 10.87 -0.11
CA PHE A 269 -5.15 10.59 0.81
C PHE A 269 -5.58 10.15 2.21
N LEU A 270 -6.71 9.45 2.30
CA LEU A 270 -7.12 8.74 3.51
C LEU A 270 -6.71 7.27 3.45
N SER A 271 -6.59 6.64 4.61
CA SER A 271 -6.53 5.18 4.67
C SER A 271 -7.92 4.58 4.48
N PRO A 272 -8.04 3.31 4.03
CA PRO A 272 -9.33 2.64 3.87
C PRO A 272 -10.22 2.71 5.10
N ALA A 273 -9.67 2.46 6.27
CA ALA A 273 -10.42 2.49 7.54
C ALA A 273 -10.94 3.89 7.88
N VAL A 274 -10.10 4.91 7.72
CA VAL A 274 -10.52 6.31 7.98
C VAL A 274 -11.57 6.76 6.98
N TYR A 275 -11.44 6.36 5.71
CA TYR A 275 -12.43 6.67 4.68
C TYR A 275 -13.79 6.05 5.00
N GLU A 276 -13.82 4.76 5.36
CA GLU A 276 -15.05 4.07 5.79
C GLU A 276 -15.66 4.71 7.05
N GLN A 277 -14.84 5.05 8.04
CA GLN A 277 -15.28 5.74 9.25
C GLN A 277 -15.92 7.10 8.95
N ARG A 278 -15.34 7.89 8.04
CA ARG A 278 -15.90 9.19 7.64
C ARG A 278 -17.26 9.04 6.96
N PHE A 279 -17.45 8.00 6.15
CA PHE A 279 -18.73 7.71 5.55
C PHE A 279 -19.80 7.48 6.61
N TYR A 280 -19.55 6.60 7.58
CA TYR A 280 -20.53 6.35 8.65
C TYR A 280 -20.75 7.55 9.58
N ALA A 281 -19.79 8.44 9.69
CA ALA A 281 -19.94 9.69 10.44
C ALA A 281 -20.67 10.79 9.63
N GLY A 282 -21.09 10.52 8.38
CA GLY A 282 -21.72 11.52 7.51
C GLY A 282 -20.76 12.64 7.05
N LEU A 283 -19.45 12.41 7.12
CA LEU A 283 -18.41 13.41 6.79
C LEU A 283 -17.90 13.30 5.35
N LEU A 284 -18.35 12.32 4.59
CA LEU A 284 -18.09 12.23 3.17
C LEU A 284 -19.23 12.93 2.42
N ALA A 285 -18.88 13.88 1.56
CA ALA A 285 -19.85 14.45 0.64
C ALA A 285 -20.39 13.34 -0.29
N SER A 286 -21.66 13.26 -0.39
CA SER A 286 -22.41 12.39 -1.32
C SER A 286 -22.16 12.77 -2.78
#